data_109625a5dce941317a8618de142b315f
#
_entry.id   109625a5dce941317a8618de142b315f
#
_cell.length_a   1.000
_cell.length_b   1.000
_cell.length_c   1.000
_cell.angle_alpha   90.00
_cell.angle_beta   90.00
_cell.angle_gamma   90.00
#
_symmetry.space_group_name_H-M   'P 1'
#
loop_
_entity.id
_entity.type
_entity.pdbx_description
1 polymer ?
#
loop_
_entity_poly.entity_id
_entity_poly.type
_entity_poly.pdbx_seq_one_letter_code
_entity_poly.pdbx_strand_id
1 'polypeptide(L)'
;MTVTDKTDKQKLILAVPKGRILDQLTPILKAVGLQPEPAFYDSSDRRLRFTTNCVDVDVIRVRSFDVATFLAYGAAHIGVAGSDVLAEFNHPEIYSPVDLGIGYCRMVVACPAELAEHDDPRRWSHVRVATKYPHLTKAYF
;
A
#
# COMPACT_ATOMS: atom_id res chain seq x y z
N MET A 1 36.72 31.36 -0.55
CA MET A 1 35.40 30.91 -0.12
C MET A 1 34.83 30.02 -1.21
N THR A 2 35.04 28.74 -1.10
CA THR A 2 34.55 27.74 -2.08
C THR A 2 33.16 27.33 -1.62
N VAL A 3 32.15 27.81 -2.32
CA VAL A 3 30.75 27.33 -2.14
C VAL A 3 30.73 25.93 -2.77
N THR A 4 30.78 24.93 -1.92
CA THR A 4 30.46 23.56 -2.31
C THR A 4 28.95 23.48 -2.53
N ASP A 5 28.56 23.58 -3.78
CA ASP A 5 27.22 23.24 -4.26
C ASP A 5 27.03 21.72 -4.05
N LYS A 6 26.61 21.33 -2.85
CA LYS A 6 25.99 20.04 -2.62
C LYS A 6 24.58 20.16 -3.20
N THR A 7 24.44 19.87 -4.48
CA THR A 7 23.15 19.45 -5.04
C THR A 7 22.69 18.26 -4.19
N ASP A 8 21.80 18.53 -3.26
CA ASP A 8 21.13 17.52 -2.44
C ASP A 8 20.24 16.70 -3.39
N LYS A 9 20.88 15.67 -4.00
CA LYS A 9 20.23 14.84 -5.00
C LYS A 9 19.09 14.09 -4.29
N GLN A 10 17.89 14.52 -4.54
CA GLN A 10 16.70 13.96 -3.90
C GLN A 10 16.64 12.47 -4.23
N LYS A 11 16.72 11.61 -3.18
CA LYS A 11 16.64 10.19 -3.34
C LYS A 11 15.25 9.76 -3.77
N LEU A 12 15.15 8.74 -4.60
CA LEU A 12 13.90 8.07 -4.90
C LEU A 12 13.42 7.32 -3.64
N ILE A 13 12.16 7.48 -3.31
CA ILE A 13 11.54 6.83 -2.15
C ILE A 13 10.50 5.84 -2.63
N LEU A 14 10.71 4.56 -2.28
CA LEU A 14 9.78 3.47 -2.54
C LEU A 14 8.94 3.18 -1.28
N ALA A 15 7.63 3.34 -1.35
CA ALA A 15 6.70 3.01 -0.28
C ALA A 15 6.23 1.55 -0.38
N VAL A 16 6.39 0.80 0.71
CA VAL A 16 6.08 -0.63 0.75
C VAL A 16 5.16 -0.93 1.95
N PRO A 17 4.09 -1.72 1.74
CA PRO A 17 3.20 -2.12 2.84
C PRO A 17 3.85 -3.17 3.73
N LYS A 18 3.51 -3.14 5.02
CA LYS A 18 3.90 -4.19 6.00
C LYS A 18 3.11 -5.48 5.78
N GLY A 19 3.65 -6.59 6.32
CA GLY A 19 2.97 -7.87 6.41
C GLY A 19 3.01 -8.67 5.11
N ARG A 20 1.98 -9.48 4.86
CA ARG A 20 1.94 -10.48 3.78
C ARG A 20 2.39 -9.97 2.40
N ILE A 21 2.06 -8.73 2.05
CA ILE A 21 2.49 -8.15 0.77
C ILE A 21 4.02 -7.96 0.75
N LEU A 22 4.61 -7.52 1.86
CA LEU A 22 6.06 -7.40 1.96
C LEU A 22 6.76 -8.74 1.77
N ASP A 23 6.22 -9.81 2.37
CA ASP A 23 6.79 -11.16 2.23
C ASP A 23 6.80 -11.61 0.76
N GLN A 24 5.71 -11.36 0.03
CA GLN A 24 5.59 -11.68 -1.39
C GLN A 24 6.40 -10.75 -2.30
N LEU A 25 6.61 -9.51 -1.88
CA LEU A 25 7.40 -8.52 -2.62
C LEU A 25 8.91 -8.76 -2.49
N THR A 26 9.36 -9.31 -1.37
CA THR A 26 10.79 -9.52 -1.08
C THR A 26 11.54 -10.26 -2.19
N PRO A 27 11.05 -11.38 -2.78
CA PRO A 27 11.69 -12.02 -3.92
C PRO A 27 11.79 -11.12 -5.14
N ILE A 28 10.80 -10.27 -5.39
CA ILE A 28 10.78 -9.33 -6.52
C ILE A 28 11.87 -8.27 -6.33
N LEU A 29 11.94 -7.67 -5.14
CA LEU A 29 13.00 -6.70 -4.81
C LEU A 29 14.39 -7.31 -5.02
N LYS A 30 14.58 -8.55 -4.57
CA LYS A 30 15.83 -9.28 -4.77
C LYS A 30 16.14 -9.53 -6.27
N ALA A 31 15.14 -9.89 -7.06
CA ALA A 31 15.29 -10.15 -8.49
C ALA A 31 15.70 -8.89 -9.27
N VAL A 32 15.21 -7.71 -8.87
CA VAL A 32 15.62 -6.43 -9.46
C VAL A 32 16.90 -5.85 -8.83
N GLY A 33 17.53 -6.59 -7.90
CA GLY A 33 18.79 -6.18 -7.25
C GLY A 33 18.64 -5.08 -6.22
N LEU A 34 17.43 -4.76 -5.76
CA LEU A 34 17.19 -3.78 -4.70
C LEU A 34 17.14 -4.48 -3.34
N GLN A 35 18.10 -4.17 -2.48
CA GLN A 35 18.22 -4.79 -1.15
C GLN A 35 18.15 -3.72 -0.07
N PRO A 36 17.04 -3.62 0.67
CA PRO A 36 16.95 -2.81 1.86
C PRO A 36 17.91 -3.32 2.97
N GLU A 37 18.32 -2.41 3.86
CA GLU A 37 19.11 -2.78 5.05
C GLU A 37 18.37 -3.83 5.90
N PRO A 38 19.09 -4.70 6.65
CA PRO A 38 18.48 -5.80 7.42
C PRO A 38 17.38 -5.36 8.38
N ALA A 39 17.51 -4.19 9.00
CA ALA A 39 16.51 -3.63 9.91
C ALA A 39 15.14 -3.37 9.25
N PHE A 40 15.08 -3.25 7.93
CA PHE A 40 13.82 -3.15 7.19
C PHE A 40 12.91 -4.36 7.41
N TYR A 41 13.46 -5.54 7.62
CA TYR A 41 12.70 -6.78 7.83
C TYR A 41 12.40 -7.06 9.31
N ASP A 42 13.02 -6.31 10.23
CA ASP A 42 12.76 -6.42 11.66
C ASP A 42 11.43 -5.74 12.00
N SER A 43 10.45 -6.53 12.45
CA SER A 43 9.14 -6.02 12.85
C SER A 43 9.16 -5.18 14.12
N SER A 44 10.21 -5.32 14.94
CA SER A 44 10.41 -4.55 16.18
C SER A 44 10.99 -3.15 15.91
N ASP A 45 11.66 -2.96 14.78
CA ASP A 45 12.19 -1.65 14.37
C ASP A 45 11.02 -0.72 14.00
N ARG A 46 10.94 0.42 14.68
CA ARG A 46 9.86 1.41 14.52
C ARG A 46 10.15 2.49 13.48
N ARG A 47 11.34 2.49 12.91
CA ARG A 47 11.68 3.42 11.82
C ARG A 47 10.74 3.21 10.65
N LEU A 48 10.46 4.27 9.93
CA LEU A 48 9.68 4.22 8.70
C LEU A 48 10.59 4.14 7.48
N ARG A 49 11.72 4.81 7.49
CA ARG A 49 12.64 4.94 6.35
C ARG A 49 13.92 4.13 6.59
N PHE A 50 14.31 3.41 5.55
CA PHE A 50 15.46 2.51 5.54
C PHE A 50 16.28 2.74 4.27
N THR A 51 17.59 2.64 4.39
CA THR A 51 18.50 2.71 3.24
C THR A 51 18.47 1.40 2.45
N THR A 52 18.99 1.45 1.21
CA THR A 52 19.15 0.27 0.38
C THR A 52 20.60 0.18 -0.11
N ASN A 53 20.93 -0.92 -0.79
CA ASN A 53 22.21 -1.07 -1.49
C ASN A 53 22.38 -0.08 -2.65
N CYS A 54 21.32 0.60 -3.09
CA CYS A 54 21.34 1.66 -4.07
C CYS A 54 21.37 3.01 -3.36
N VAL A 55 22.43 3.78 -3.52
CA VAL A 55 22.65 5.07 -2.83
C VAL A 55 21.55 6.11 -3.13
N ASP A 56 20.93 6.03 -4.30
CA ASP A 56 19.89 6.95 -4.76
C ASP A 56 18.47 6.48 -4.39
N VAL A 57 18.30 5.35 -3.69
CA VAL A 57 17.00 4.76 -3.37
C VAL A 57 16.89 4.45 -1.89
N ASP A 58 15.87 4.99 -1.25
CA ASP A 58 15.45 4.60 0.10
C ASP A 58 14.08 3.92 0.04
N VAL A 59 13.77 3.11 1.04
CA VAL A 59 12.48 2.43 1.19
C VAL A 59 11.78 2.92 2.44
N ILE A 60 10.49 3.18 2.35
CA ILE A 60 9.65 3.41 3.53
C ILE A 60 8.69 2.26 3.75
N ARG A 61 8.53 1.84 5.01
CA ARG A 61 7.67 0.73 5.42
C ARG A 61 6.47 1.27 6.17
N VAL A 62 5.31 1.27 5.52
CA VAL A 62 4.07 1.89 6.01
C VAL A 62 2.89 0.91 6.01
N ARG A 63 1.70 1.34 6.44
CA ARG A 63 0.49 0.54 6.29
C ARG A 63 0.00 0.60 4.84
N SER A 64 -0.73 -0.43 4.40
CA SER A 64 -1.19 -0.52 3.00
C SER A 64 -1.97 0.72 2.54
N PHE A 65 -2.87 1.24 3.37
CA PHE A 65 -3.63 2.46 3.04
C PHE A 65 -2.76 3.72 3.01
N ASP A 66 -1.70 3.77 3.82
CA ASP A 66 -0.81 4.92 3.88
C ASP A 66 0.04 5.04 2.62
N VAL A 67 0.31 3.93 1.89
CA VAL A 67 1.09 3.97 0.64
C VAL A 67 0.49 4.95 -0.35
N ALA A 68 -0.83 4.87 -0.61
CA ALA A 68 -1.51 5.78 -1.53
C ALA A 68 -1.44 7.24 -1.04
N THR A 69 -1.58 7.47 0.26
CA THR A 69 -1.44 8.80 0.85
C THR A 69 -0.04 9.37 0.67
N PHE A 70 1.02 8.57 0.94
CA PHE A 70 2.40 9.01 0.76
C PHE A 70 2.74 9.35 -0.69
N LEU A 71 2.16 8.62 -1.65
CA LEU A 71 2.30 8.92 -3.08
C LEU A 71 1.59 10.23 -3.44
N ALA A 72 0.32 10.36 -3.06
CA ALA A 72 -0.49 11.53 -3.41
C ALA A 72 0.10 12.86 -2.90
N TYR A 73 0.75 12.83 -1.73
CA TYR A 73 1.36 14.01 -1.12
C TYR A 73 2.87 14.14 -1.37
N GLY A 74 3.44 13.34 -2.29
CA GLY A 74 4.84 13.46 -2.69
C GLY A 74 5.86 13.01 -1.64
N ALA A 75 5.43 12.31 -0.59
CA ALA A 75 6.33 11.75 0.42
C ALA A 75 6.97 10.43 -0.06
N ALA A 76 6.44 9.83 -1.12
CA ALA A 76 7.04 8.73 -1.86
C ALA A 76 6.86 8.96 -3.36
N HIS A 77 7.77 8.40 -4.16
CA HIS A 77 7.77 8.53 -5.62
C HIS A 77 7.17 7.31 -6.30
N ILE A 78 7.38 6.14 -5.72
CA ILE A 78 6.87 4.85 -6.17
C ILE A 78 6.28 4.14 -4.96
N GLY A 79 5.25 3.32 -5.15
CA GLY A 79 4.66 2.54 -4.08
C GLY A 79 4.11 1.20 -4.56
N VAL A 80 4.02 0.25 -3.64
CA VAL A 80 3.35 -1.03 -3.84
C VAL A 80 2.05 -1.01 -3.03
N ALA A 81 0.92 -1.13 -3.71
CA ALA A 81 -0.39 -1.12 -3.06
C ALA A 81 -1.32 -2.15 -3.71
N GLY A 82 -2.30 -2.64 -2.97
CA GLY A 82 -3.38 -3.45 -3.54
C GLY A 82 -4.29 -2.62 -4.45
N SER A 83 -4.83 -3.24 -5.48
CA SER A 83 -5.80 -2.59 -6.37
C SER A 83 -7.06 -2.11 -5.62
N ASP A 84 -7.44 -2.81 -4.57
CA ASP A 84 -8.52 -2.44 -3.66
C ASP A 84 -8.23 -1.11 -2.93
N VAL A 85 -7.00 -0.92 -2.48
CA VAL A 85 -6.55 0.32 -1.82
C VAL A 85 -6.54 1.48 -2.80
N LEU A 86 -6.04 1.26 -4.02
CA LEU A 86 -6.01 2.28 -5.06
C LEU A 86 -7.43 2.69 -5.48
N ALA A 87 -8.33 1.72 -5.63
CA ALA A 87 -9.72 1.97 -5.99
C ALA A 87 -10.48 2.71 -4.87
N GLU A 88 -10.22 2.38 -3.60
CA GLU A 88 -10.81 3.10 -2.46
C GLU A 88 -10.30 4.53 -2.37
N PHE A 89 -8.98 4.75 -2.54
CA PHE A 89 -8.37 6.07 -2.45
C PHE A 89 -8.73 6.96 -3.64
N ASN A 90 -8.85 6.37 -4.83
CA ASN A 90 -9.32 6.97 -6.08
C ASN A 90 -8.69 8.35 -6.39
N HIS A 91 -7.36 8.47 -6.32
CA HIS A 91 -6.66 9.72 -6.56
C HIS A 91 -6.24 9.85 -8.03
N PRO A 92 -6.58 10.96 -8.72
CA PRO A 92 -6.40 11.09 -10.17
C PRO A 92 -4.93 11.12 -10.62
N GLU A 93 -4.02 11.47 -9.72
CA GLU A 93 -2.58 11.60 -10.05
C GLU A 93 -1.76 10.35 -9.72
N ILE A 94 -2.41 9.26 -9.24
CA ILE A 94 -1.73 7.99 -8.99
C ILE A 94 -1.94 7.07 -10.18
N TYR A 95 -0.83 6.65 -10.80
CA TYR A 95 -0.81 5.72 -11.91
C TYR A 95 -0.34 4.34 -11.44
N SER A 96 -0.97 3.29 -11.96
CA SER A 96 -0.59 1.90 -11.71
C SER A 96 -0.01 1.28 -13.00
N PRO A 97 1.30 1.46 -13.27
CA PRO A 97 1.90 1.04 -14.53
C PRO A 97 2.16 -0.46 -14.61
N VAL A 98 2.27 -1.15 -13.48
CA VAL A 98 2.67 -2.58 -13.42
C VAL A 98 1.81 -3.34 -12.42
N ASP A 99 1.26 -4.47 -12.85
CA ASP A 99 0.70 -5.48 -11.96
C ASP A 99 1.80 -6.48 -11.58
N LEU A 100 2.07 -6.56 -10.28
CA LEU A 100 3.12 -7.45 -9.75
C LEU A 100 2.65 -8.90 -9.61
N GLY A 101 1.36 -9.20 -9.81
CA GLY A 101 0.79 -10.54 -9.69
C GLY A 101 0.89 -11.13 -8.27
N ILE A 102 0.88 -10.29 -7.24
CA ILE A 102 0.95 -10.69 -5.83
C ILE A 102 -0.23 -10.17 -5.04
N GLY A 103 -0.44 -10.71 -3.85
CA GLY A 103 -1.46 -10.21 -2.92
C GLY A 103 -2.89 -10.49 -3.35
N TYR A 104 -3.15 -11.53 -4.12
CA TYR A 104 -4.49 -11.89 -4.55
C TYR A 104 -5.47 -11.96 -3.40
N CYS A 105 -6.56 -11.21 -3.50
CA CYS A 105 -7.64 -11.18 -2.54
C CYS A 105 -8.97 -10.91 -3.23
N ARG A 106 -10.05 -11.12 -2.49
CA ARG A 106 -11.39 -10.79 -2.94
C ARG A 106 -12.13 -10.11 -1.81
N MET A 107 -12.74 -8.97 -2.12
CA MET A 107 -13.65 -8.31 -1.19
C MET A 107 -15.00 -9.00 -1.23
N VAL A 108 -15.57 -9.24 -0.07
CA VAL A 108 -16.87 -9.91 0.07
C VAL A 108 -17.73 -9.16 1.08
N VAL A 109 -19.04 -9.22 0.91
CA VAL A 109 -20.01 -8.86 1.94
C VAL A 109 -20.15 -10.03 2.89
N ALA A 110 -20.03 -9.79 4.18
CA ALA A 110 -20.16 -10.81 5.21
C ALA A 110 -21.15 -10.36 6.27
N CYS A 111 -21.92 -11.30 6.77
CA CYS A 111 -22.78 -11.14 7.93
C CYS A 111 -22.69 -12.38 8.84
N PRO A 112 -23.18 -12.32 10.09
CA PRO A 112 -23.33 -13.50 10.94
C PRO A 112 -24.16 -14.59 10.24
N ALA A 113 -23.75 -15.86 10.37
CA ALA A 113 -24.39 -16.98 9.69
C ALA A 113 -25.89 -17.07 10.01
N GLU A 114 -26.26 -16.83 11.26
CA GLU A 114 -27.66 -16.82 11.72
C GLU A 114 -28.53 -15.79 10.97
N LEU A 115 -27.96 -14.65 10.58
CA LEU A 115 -28.67 -13.66 9.78
C LEU A 115 -28.75 -14.06 8.31
N ALA A 116 -27.71 -14.72 7.78
CA ALA A 116 -27.65 -15.11 6.37
C ALA A 116 -28.75 -16.11 5.98
N GLU A 117 -29.21 -16.96 6.90
CA GLU A 117 -30.27 -17.96 6.67
C GLU A 117 -31.65 -17.34 6.47
N HIS A 118 -31.90 -16.17 7.03
CA HIS A 118 -33.23 -15.53 7.09
C HIS A 118 -33.28 -14.17 6.40
N ASP A 119 -32.15 -13.69 5.90
CA ASP A 119 -32.01 -12.35 5.34
C ASP A 119 -32.06 -12.37 3.81
N ASP A 120 -32.99 -11.59 3.24
CA ASP A 120 -33.09 -11.40 1.80
C ASP A 120 -32.63 -9.97 1.46
N PRO A 121 -31.45 -9.79 0.86
CA PRO A 121 -30.94 -8.47 0.47
C PRO A 121 -31.91 -7.63 -0.36
N ARG A 122 -32.79 -8.25 -1.11
CA ARG A 122 -33.82 -7.55 -1.92
C ARG A 122 -34.90 -6.86 -1.08
N ARG A 123 -34.98 -7.19 0.20
CA ARG A 123 -35.91 -6.58 1.15
C ARG A 123 -35.31 -5.48 2.00
N TRP A 124 -34.02 -5.19 1.81
CA TRP A 124 -33.36 -4.17 2.60
C TRP A 124 -33.81 -2.77 2.18
N SER A 125 -34.47 -2.06 3.07
CA SER A 125 -34.73 -0.63 2.96
C SER A 125 -33.59 0.21 3.53
N HIS A 126 -32.79 -0.39 4.40
CA HIS A 126 -31.68 0.25 5.08
C HIS A 126 -30.67 -0.79 5.53
N VAL A 127 -29.37 -0.54 5.26
CA VAL A 127 -28.29 -1.42 5.70
C VAL A 127 -27.15 -0.59 6.32
N ARG A 128 -26.61 -1.09 7.42
CA ARG A 128 -25.40 -0.53 8.07
C ARG A 128 -24.24 -1.47 7.84
N VAL A 129 -23.19 -0.97 7.21
CA VAL A 129 -21.99 -1.74 6.88
C VAL A 129 -20.79 -1.20 7.64
N ALA A 130 -20.08 -2.04 8.37
CA ALA A 130 -18.80 -1.72 8.96
C ALA A 130 -17.68 -2.06 7.97
N THR A 131 -16.92 -1.07 7.56
CA THR A 131 -15.88 -1.25 6.54
C THR A 131 -14.77 -0.21 6.67
N LYS A 132 -13.60 -0.53 6.18
CA LYS A 132 -12.51 0.43 5.91
C LYS A 132 -12.44 0.86 4.44
N TYR A 133 -13.42 0.44 3.62
CA TYR A 133 -13.55 0.76 2.20
C TYR A 133 -14.88 1.46 1.94
N PRO A 134 -15.11 2.68 2.48
CA PRO A 134 -16.41 3.35 2.37
C PRO A 134 -16.80 3.70 0.94
N HIS A 135 -15.85 4.12 0.08
CA HIS A 135 -16.15 4.46 -1.30
C HIS A 135 -16.55 3.25 -2.13
N LEU A 136 -15.78 2.16 -2.05
CA LEU A 136 -16.10 0.92 -2.74
C LEU A 136 -17.42 0.32 -2.23
N THR A 137 -17.65 0.38 -0.92
CA THR A 137 -18.90 -0.10 -0.33
C THR A 137 -20.10 0.71 -0.84
N LYS A 138 -19.99 2.05 -0.84
CA LYS A 138 -21.05 2.91 -1.37
C LYS A 138 -21.32 2.68 -2.86
N ALA A 139 -20.30 2.36 -3.64
CA ALA A 139 -20.46 2.06 -5.07
C ALA A 139 -21.09 0.67 -5.31
N TYR A 140 -20.97 -0.25 -4.36
CA TYR A 140 -21.53 -1.60 -4.44
C TYR A 140 -23.01 -1.63 -4.10
N PHE A 141 -23.48 -0.86 -3.11
CA PHE A 141 -24.87 -0.78 -2.64
C PHE A 141 -25.62 0.39 -3.28
#